data_e627c2327a87434aa87e66e43a71c03d
#
_entry.id   e627c2327a87434aa87e66e43a71c03d
#
_cell.length_a   1.000
_cell.length_b   1.000
_cell.length_c   1.000
_cell.angle_alpha   90.00
_cell.angle_beta   90.00
_cell.angle_gamma   90.00
#
_symmetry.space_group_name_H-M   'P 1'
#
loop_
_entity.id
_entity.type
_entity.pdbx_description
1 polymer ?
#
loop_
_entity_poly.entity_id
_entity_poly.type
_entity_poly.pdbx_seq_one_letter_code
_entity_poly.pdbx_strand_id
1 'polypeptide(L)'
;MTEKVLKKHLKEKYGDFSLVRLTGGYTNDTFLLNGTLPPLVVKVTNKFNEDIENEINCLNLIQETGVTPKIYELIETDALQIIVMEYRKGINGQSILDNNELERTKELYKNLGASLAKRIHSIKYNYTSSGIRECTFNEFNLSLDFVPEFLIANSMEILQNINDNKEEWVLTHGDYGIHNVLYTDTNTLTVLDWEWSEWANPLTDIGWVCWFTKLHYPEYADSLNLLFIKEYKINNPIHLSPEVLRSYCVYKVWKVLHKVKKAPQEVQEEWIRRLKWTIETDIFNFVLMN
;
A
#
# COMPACT_ATOMS: atom_id res chain seq x y z
N MET A 1 -10.40 10.26 24.67
CA MET A 1 -9.25 11.21 24.83
C MET A 1 -8.96 11.95 23.53
N THR A 2 -8.83 11.26 22.42
CA THR A 2 -8.49 11.79 21.08
C THR A 2 -9.47 12.89 20.58
N GLU A 3 -10.78 12.68 20.68
CA GLU A 3 -11.79 13.65 20.22
C GLU A 3 -11.69 15.02 20.91
N LYS A 4 -11.45 15.02 22.24
CA LYS A 4 -11.29 16.25 23.01
C LYS A 4 -10.02 17.03 22.61
N VAL A 5 -8.93 16.30 22.31
CA VAL A 5 -7.67 16.88 21.84
C VAL A 5 -7.87 17.48 20.44
N LEU A 6 -8.53 16.75 19.52
CA LEU A 6 -8.81 17.24 18.17
C LEU A 6 -9.65 18.52 18.21
N LYS A 7 -10.75 18.54 18.97
CA LYS A 7 -11.59 19.74 19.10
C LYS A 7 -10.81 20.93 19.65
N LYS A 8 -9.89 20.71 20.59
CA LYS A 8 -9.04 21.78 21.14
C LYS A 8 -8.13 22.40 20.10
N HIS A 9 -7.48 21.58 19.25
CA HIS A 9 -6.48 22.05 18.30
C HIS A 9 -7.06 22.52 16.95
N LEU A 10 -8.22 22.00 16.56
CA LEU A 10 -8.78 22.25 15.23
C LEU A 10 -9.90 23.28 15.21
N LYS A 11 -10.62 23.48 16.35
CA LYS A 11 -11.81 24.36 16.40
C LYS A 11 -11.50 25.83 16.06
N GLU A 12 -10.37 26.35 16.52
CA GLU A 12 -9.99 27.75 16.28
C GLU A 12 -9.79 28.02 14.78
N LYS A 13 -9.20 27.08 14.06
CA LYS A 13 -8.87 27.22 12.65
C LYS A 13 -9.99 26.80 11.70
N TYR A 14 -10.69 25.72 12.04
CA TYR A 14 -11.68 25.09 11.15
C TYR A 14 -13.13 25.30 11.57
N GLY A 15 -13.36 26.09 12.65
CA GLY A 15 -14.70 26.39 13.15
C GLY A 15 -15.36 25.23 13.88
N ASP A 16 -16.69 25.25 13.91
CA ASP A 16 -17.47 24.17 14.52
C ASP A 16 -17.64 23.00 13.55
N PHE A 17 -17.29 21.80 14.01
CA PHE A 17 -17.40 20.55 13.26
C PHE A 17 -17.83 19.41 14.18
N SER A 18 -18.36 18.35 13.59
CA SER A 18 -18.52 17.05 14.26
C SER A 18 -17.49 16.06 13.69
N LEU A 19 -17.04 15.12 14.53
CA LEU A 19 -16.12 14.07 14.16
C LEU A 19 -16.92 12.80 13.81
N VAL A 20 -16.70 12.30 12.59
CA VAL A 20 -17.23 11.01 12.16
C VAL A 20 -16.03 10.08 11.95
N ARG A 21 -15.93 9.03 12.77
CA ARG A 21 -14.85 8.05 12.62
C ARG A 21 -15.02 7.32 11.29
N LEU A 22 -13.96 7.31 10.48
CA LEU A 22 -13.91 6.53 9.25
C LEU A 22 -13.45 5.11 9.57
N THR A 23 -14.10 4.12 8.99
CA THR A 23 -13.75 2.71 9.12
C THR A 23 -12.74 2.34 8.04
N GLY A 24 -11.72 1.52 8.37
CA GLY A 24 -10.77 0.97 7.40
C GLY A 24 -9.29 1.09 7.76
N GLY A 25 -8.91 1.85 8.78
CA GLY A 25 -7.51 1.89 9.28
C GLY A 25 -7.34 1.00 10.52
N TYR A 26 -6.39 0.06 10.49
CA TYR A 26 -6.07 -0.77 11.66
C TYR A 26 -5.02 -0.14 12.56
N THR A 27 -4.21 0.77 12.04
CA THR A 27 -3.05 1.36 12.72
C THR A 27 -3.28 2.76 13.28
N ASN A 28 -4.18 3.54 12.67
CA ASN A 28 -4.38 4.95 12.99
C ASN A 28 -5.88 5.29 13.10
N ASP A 29 -6.21 6.22 14.01
CA ASP A 29 -7.56 6.76 14.09
C ASP A 29 -7.78 7.81 13.00
N THR A 30 -8.75 7.60 12.13
CA THR A 30 -9.08 8.51 11.01
C THR A 30 -10.51 9.04 11.18
N PHE A 31 -10.67 10.37 11.05
CA PHE A 31 -11.94 11.05 11.22
C PHE A 31 -12.24 12.00 10.06
N LEU A 32 -13.51 12.04 9.65
CA LEU A 32 -14.03 13.13 8.83
C LEU A 32 -14.41 14.30 9.75
N LEU A 33 -13.95 15.50 9.42
CA LEU A 33 -14.44 16.75 10.01
C LEU A 33 -15.70 17.17 9.26
N ASN A 34 -16.84 16.74 9.79
CA ASN A 34 -18.12 17.05 9.18
C ASN A 34 -18.59 18.45 9.58
N GLY A 35 -18.83 19.31 8.60
CA GLY A 35 -19.21 20.73 8.79
C GLY A 35 -18.14 21.71 8.31
N THR A 36 -16.92 21.27 7.99
CA THR A 36 -15.89 22.12 7.36
C THR A 36 -16.14 22.31 5.86
N LEU A 37 -15.70 23.45 5.31
CA LEU A 37 -15.72 23.76 3.88
C LEU A 37 -14.32 24.20 3.42
N PRO A 38 -13.63 23.41 2.59
CA PRO A 38 -14.01 22.07 2.09
C PRO A 38 -14.05 21.01 3.22
N PRO A 39 -14.67 19.83 2.97
CA PRO A 39 -14.59 18.70 3.89
C PRO A 39 -13.14 18.26 4.09
N LEU A 40 -12.79 17.90 5.33
CA LEU A 40 -11.43 17.50 5.70
C LEU A 40 -11.42 16.13 6.37
N VAL A 41 -10.29 15.44 6.21
CA VAL A 41 -9.99 14.21 6.96
C VAL A 41 -8.84 14.48 7.91
N VAL A 42 -8.92 13.89 9.09
CA VAL A 42 -7.87 13.97 10.10
C VAL A 42 -7.41 12.56 10.45
N LYS A 43 -6.14 12.28 10.24
CA LYS A 43 -5.46 11.05 10.68
C LYS A 43 -4.69 11.37 11.96
N VAL A 44 -4.91 10.57 12.99
CA VAL A 44 -4.28 10.76 14.31
C VAL A 44 -3.43 9.55 14.64
N THR A 45 -2.21 9.79 15.01
CA THR A 45 -1.24 8.76 15.35
C THR A 45 -0.44 9.13 16.60
N ASN A 46 0.25 8.16 17.16
CA ASN A 46 1.22 8.39 18.21
C ASN A 46 2.44 9.13 17.64
N LYS A 47 2.97 10.11 18.36
CA LYS A 47 4.15 10.91 17.97
C LYS A 47 5.40 10.06 17.64
N PHE A 48 5.51 8.88 18.25
CA PHE A 48 6.67 7.99 18.06
C PHE A 48 6.44 6.94 16.95
N ASN A 49 5.43 7.12 16.11
CA ASN A 49 5.20 6.23 14.97
C ASN A 49 6.11 6.65 13.81
N GLU A 50 7.19 5.90 13.59
CA GLU A 50 8.16 6.14 12.50
C GLU A 50 7.53 6.01 11.09
N ASP A 51 6.44 5.24 10.95
CA ASP A 51 5.77 5.05 9.67
C ASP A 51 5.09 6.34 9.18
N ILE A 52 4.70 7.23 10.11
CA ILE A 52 3.96 8.45 9.77
C ILE A 52 4.83 9.51 9.09
N GLU A 53 6.08 9.65 9.52
CA GLU A 53 7.02 10.57 8.88
C GLU A 53 7.29 10.15 7.43
N ASN A 54 7.47 8.85 7.22
CA ASN A 54 7.61 8.29 5.88
C ASN A 54 6.37 8.54 5.02
N GLU A 55 5.17 8.33 5.56
CA GLU A 55 3.90 8.61 4.87
C GLU A 55 3.79 10.08 4.48
N ILE A 56 4.10 11.02 5.39
CA ILE A 56 4.06 12.45 5.12
C ILE A 56 5.03 12.83 3.99
N ASN A 57 6.25 12.31 4.03
CA ASN A 57 7.25 12.58 3.00
C ASN A 57 6.81 12.05 1.63
N CYS A 58 6.21 10.86 1.58
CA CYS A 58 5.64 10.30 0.35
C CYS A 58 4.47 11.15 -0.17
N LEU A 59 3.52 11.51 0.69
CA LEU A 59 2.38 12.32 0.31
C LEU A 59 2.80 13.69 -0.23
N ASN A 60 3.77 14.35 0.39
CA ASN A 60 4.32 15.63 -0.08
C ASN A 60 4.99 15.48 -1.45
N LEU A 61 5.69 14.38 -1.70
CA LEU A 61 6.34 14.12 -2.98
C LEU A 61 5.33 13.88 -4.11
N ILE A 62 4.25 13.12 -3.82
CA ILE A 62 3.35 12.61 -4.86
C ILE A 62 2.07 13.45 -5.04
N GLN A 63 1.73 14.36 -4.13
CA GLN A 63 0.45 15.10 -4.14
C GLN A 63 0.16 15.84 -5.46
N GLU A 64 1.18 16.33 -6.15
CA GLU A 64 1.02 17.05 -7.43
C GLU A 64 0.57 16.12 -8.57
N THR A 65 0.69 14.81 -8.44
CA THR A 65 0.15 13.84 -9.40
C THR A 65 -1.38 13.72 -9.33
N GLY A 66 -1.98 14.25 -8.26
CA GLY A 66 -3.42 14.19 -7.98
C GLY A 66 -3.96 12.79 -7.63
N VAL A 67 -3.07 11.80 -7.45
CA VAL A 67 -3.45 10.41 -7.14
C VAL A 67 -3.71 10.18 -5.66
N THR A 68 -3.32 11.11 -4.80
CA THR A 68 -3.45 11.04 -3.34
C THR A 68 -4.15 12.27 -2.78
N PRO A 69 -4.73 12.19 -1.56
CA PRO A 69 -5.20 13.38 -0.85
C PRO A 69 -4.05 14.36 -0.59
N LYS A 70 -4.34 15.66 -0.66
CA LYS A 70 -3.37 16.70 -0.28
C LYS A 70 -3.30 16.83 1.24
N ILE A 71 -2.09 17.03 1.76
CA ILE A 71 -1.88 17.43 3.15
C ILE A 71 -2.07 18.95 3.24
N TYR A 72 -2.90 19.39 4.18
CA TYR A 72 -3.09 20.80 4.48
C TYR A 72 -2.33 21.25 5.71
N GLU A 73 -2.16 20.39 6.69
CA GLU A 73 -1.51 20.74 7.94
C GLU A 73 -1.01 19.50 8.68
N LEU A 74 0.13 19.66 9.35
CA LEU A 74 0.66 18.74 10.34
C LEU A 74 0.68 19.45 11.70
N ILE A 75 0.02 18.89 12.71
CA ILE A 75 -0.01 19.40 14.07
C ILE A 75 0.68 18.37 14.97
N GLU A 76 1.72 18.80 15.65
CA GLU A 76 2.43 18.01 16.63
C GLU A 76 2.05 18.43 18.04
N THR A 77 1.79 17.45 18.90
CA THR A 77 1.59 17.63 20.34
C THR A 77 2.65 16.81 21.08
N ASP A 78 2.62 16.86 22.42
CA ASP A 78 3.57 16.06 23.23
C ASP A 78 3.42 14.55 23.00
N ALA A 79 2.22 14.07 22.63
CA ALA A 79 1.91 12.64 22.53
C ALA A 79 1.41 12.20 21.16
N LEU A 80 0.86 13.11 20.34
CA LEU A 80 0.18 12.78 19.10
C LEU A 80 0.70 13.62 17.94
N GLN A 81 0.65 13.02 16.75
CA GLN A 81 0.69 13.73 15.48
C GLN A 81 -0.69 13.69 14.84
N ILE A 82 -1.10 14.82 14.27
CA ILE A 82 -2.41 15.02 13.65
C ILE A 82 -2.16 15.52 12.23
N ILE A 83 -2.55 14.74 11.23
CA ILE A 83 -2.46 15.13 9.82
C ILE A 83 -3.84 15.56 9.38
N VAL A 84 -3.95 16.82 8.94
CA VAL A 84 -5.17 17.35 8.30
C VAL A 84 -5.00 17.27 6.80
N MET A 85 -5.90 16.57 6.14
CA MET A 85 -5.81 16.30 4.71
C MET A 85 -7.15 16.49 3.99
N GLU A 86 -7.06 16.53 2.70
CA GLU A 86 -8.20 16.61 1.79
C GLU A 86 -9.12 15.39 1.95
N TYR A 87 -10.43 15.64 2.00
CA TYR A 87 -11.41 14.58 1.86
C TYR A 87 -11.62 14.23 0.39
N ARG A 88 -11.37 12.99 0.03
CA ARG A 88 -11.64 12.46 -1.31
C ARG A 88 -12.89 11.59 -1.29
N LYS A 89 -13.82 11.85 -2.21
CA LYS A 89 -15.01 11.03 -2.42
C LYS A 89 -14.66 9.77 -3.20
N GLY A 90 -15.37 8.71 -2.94
CA GLY A 90 -15.24 7.44 -3.65
C GLY A 90 -15.72 6.27 -2.81
N ILE A 91 -15.87 5.13 -3.46
CA ILE A 91 -16.14 3.84 -2.81
C ILE A 91 -14.81 3.10 -2.70
N ASN A 92 -14.57 2.41 -1.60
CA ASN A 92 -13.39 1.56 -1.47
C ASN A 92 -13.39 0.51 -2.58
N GLY A 93 -12.27 0.37 -3.28
CA GLY A 93 -12.16 -0.51 -4.44
C GLY A 93 -12.45 -1.98 -4.12
N GLN A 94 -12.09 -2.45 -2.92
CA GLN A 94 -12.40 -3.80 -2.48
C GLN A 94 -13.92 -4.00 -2.34
N SER A 95 -14.64 -3.02 -1.81
CA SER A 95 -16.10 -3.10 -1.67
C SER A 95 -16.82 -3.24 -3.01
N ILE A 96 -16.27 -2.70 -4.10
CA ILE A 96 -16.83 -2.86 -5.46
C ILE A 96 -16.80 -4.33 -5.86
N LEU A 97 -15.67 -5.01 -5.62
CA LEU A 97 -15.54 -6.43 -5.92
C LEU A 97 -16.37 -7.32 -4.99
N ASP A 98 -16.38 -6.99 -3.68
CA ASP A 98 -17.18 -7.71 -2.67
C ASP A 98 -18.69 -7.64 -2.98
N ASN A 99 -19.14 -6.56 -3.61
CA ASN A 99 -20.51 -6.39 -4.09
C ASN A 99 -20.77 -7.04 -5.45
N ASN A 100 -19.81 -7.79 -6.01
CA ASN A 100 -19.89 -8.44 -7.33
C ASN A 100 -20.14 -7.47 -8.52
N GLU A 101 -19.69 -6.21 -8.41
CA GLU A 101 -19.74 -5.23 -9.51
C GLU A 101 -18.63 -5.51 -10.55
N LEU A 102 -18.65 -6.67 -11.21
CA LEU A 102 -17.52 -7.19 -11.98
C LEU A 102 -17.04 -6.27 -13.11
N GLU A 103 -17.94 -5.65 -13.88
CA GLU A 103 -17.52 -4.75 -14.96
C GLU A 103 -16.83 -3.49 -14.41
N ARG A 104 -17.35 -2.94 -13.33
CA ARG A 104 -16.71 -1.81 -12.63
C ARG A 104 -15.36 -2.21 -12.03
N THR A 105 -15.25 -3.42 -11.51
CA THR A 105 -13.99 -3.99 -11.01
C THR A 105 -12.95 -4.13 -12.12
N LYS A 106 -13.35 -4.59 -13.32
CA LYS A 106 -12.44 -4.69 -14.46
C LYS A 106 -11.88 -3.32 -14.85
N GLU A 107 -12.74 -2.29 -14.91
CA GLU A 107 -12.30 -0.91 -15.17
C GLU A 107 -11.39 -0.38 -14.04
N LEU A 108 -11.69 -0.69 -12.79
CA LEU A 108 -10.83 -0.36 -11.65
C LEU A 108 -9.42 -0.98 -11.80
N TYR A 109 -9.31 -2.27 -12.17
CA TYR A 109 -8.00 -2.92 -12.35
C TYR A 109 -7.20 -2.32 -13.52
N LYS A 110 -7.84 -1.91 -14.61
CA LYS A 110 -7.16 -1.14 -15.66
C LYS A 110 -6.64 0.20 -15.14
N ASN A 111 -7.48 0.93 -14.39
CA ASN A 111 -7.09 2.20 -13.78
C ASN A 111 -5.99 2.04 -12.74
N LEU A 112 -5.98 0.95 -11.96
CA LEU A 112 -4.86 0.62 -11.05
C LEU A 112 -3.55 0.49 -11.83
N GLY A 113 -3.52 -0.30 -12.90
CA GLY A 113 -2.33 -0.48 -13.73
C GLY A 113 -1.83 0.82 -14.35
N ALA A 114 -2.72 1.57 -14.98
CA ALA A 114 -2.39 2.86 -15.59
C ALA A 114 -1.92 3.90 -14.57
N SER A 115 -2.57 3.98 -13.41
CA SER A 115 -2.22 4.93 -12.35
C SER A 115 -0.88 4.60 -11.71
N LEU A 116 -0.62 3.33 -11.41
CA LEU A 116 0.66 2.87 -10.87
C LEU A 116 1.81 3.25 -11.82
N ALA A 117 1.66 2.96 -13.11
CA ALA A 117 2.69 3.23 -14.11
C ALA A 117 2.95 4.72 -14.33
N LYS A 118 1.89 5.53 -14.48
CA LYS A 118 2.00 6.94 -14.89
C LYS A 118 2.25 7.91 -13.75
N ARG A 119 1.72 7.63 -12.57
CA ARG A 119 1.64 8.61 -11.48
C ARG A 119 2.53 8.26 -10.30
N ILE A 120 2.80 6.97 -10.07
CA ILE A 120 3.60 6.48 -8.94
C ILE A 120 4.98 6.05 -9.42
N HIS A 121 5.07 5.02 -10.26
CA HIS A 121 6.33 4.47 -10.75
C HIS A 121 7.05 5.36 -11.81
N SER A 122 6.42 6.47 -12.22
CA SER A 122 7.11 7.52 -12.99
C SER A 122 8.07 8.34 -12.14
N ILE A 123 7.93 8.31 -10.81
CA ILE A 123 8.81 8.99 -9.87
C ILE A 123 10.01 8.09 -9.63
N LYS A 124 11.14 8.44 -10.25
CA LYS A 124 12.38 7.64 -10.19
C LYS A 124 13.19 7.99 -8.95
N TYR A 125 13.89 6.99 -8.42
CA TYR A 125 14.84 7.19 -7.33
C TYR A 125 15.91 8.21 -7.73
N ASN A 126 16.15 9.11 -6.80
CA ASN A 126 17.23 10.09 -6.92
C ASN A 126 17.97 10.11 -5.58
N TYR A 127 19.28 9.93 -5.59
CA TYR A 127 20.14 9.94 -4.41
C TYR A 127 20.04 11.20 -3.55
N THR A 128 19.42 12.29 -4.05
CA THR A 128 19.13 13.50 -3.29
C THR A 128 17.76 13.46 -2.59
N SER A 129 16.92 12.46 -2.85
CA SER A 129 15.60 12.31 -2.25
C SER A 129 15.75 11.86 -0.81
N SER A 130 15.58 12.76 0.15
CA SER A 130 15.68 12.47 1.57
C SER A 130 14.31 12.20 2.19
N GLY A 131 14.27 11.41 3.26
CA GLY A 131 13.12 11.25 4.13
C GLY A 131 12.15 10.15 3.75
N ILE A 132 12.29 9.49 2.59
CA ILE A 132 11.54 8.28 2.24
C ILE A 132 12.45 7.08 2.43
N ARG A 133 11.91 6.01 3.02
CA ARG A 133 12.66 4.76 3.26
C ARG A 133 13.20 4.20 1.95
N GLU A 134 14.37 3.59 2.04
CA GLU A 134 14.95 2.77 0.97
C GLU A 134 14.68 1.29 1.27
N CYS A 135 14.51 0.50 0.22
CA CYS A 135 14.44 -0.95 0.33
C CYS A 135 15.73 -1.49 0.95
N THR A 136 15.60 -2.36 1.95
CA THR A 136 16.72 -2.96 2.69
C THR A 136 16.91 -4.43 2.34
N PHE A 137 16.61 -4.83 1.11
CA PHE A 137 16.66 -6.23 0.71
C PHE A 137 18.00 -6.91 1.02
N ASN A 138 19.12 -6.26 0.71
CA ASN A 138 20.45 -6.81 0.93
C ASN A 138 20.85 -6.94 2.43
N GLU A 139 20.15 -6.26 3.31
CA GLU A 139 20.38 -6.28 4.76
C GLU A 139 19.34 -7.13 5.50
N PHE A 140 18.44 -7.77 4.74
CA PHE A 140 17.26 -8.41 5.31
C PHE A 140 17.58 -9.76 5.95
N ASN A 141 17.21 -9.91 7.23
CA ASN A 141 17.41 -11.15 7.97
C ASN A 141 16.16 -12.04 7.91
N LEU A 142 16.31 -13.27 7.41
CA LEU A 142 15.24 -14.27 7.37
C LEU A 142 15.12 -15.10 8.66
N SER A 143 15.76 -14.72 9.76
CA SER A 143 15.71 -15.48 11.02
C SER A 143 14.63 -14.92 11.95
N LEU A 144 13.56 -15.67 12.12
CA LEU A 144 12.51 -15.44 13.12
C LEU A 144 12.19 -16.78 13.79
N ASP A 145 12.33 -16.85 15.11
CA ASP A 145 12.25 -18.10 15.90
C ASP A 145 10.91 -18.85 15.75
N PHE A 146 9.84 -18.13 15.40
CA PHE A 146 8.50 -18.72 15.20
C PHE A 146 8.25 -19.20 13.75
N VAL A 147 9.17 -18.97 12.81
CA VAL A 147 9.02 -19.42 11.42
C VAL A 147 9.72 -20.76 11.23
N PRO A 148 9.04 -21.80 10.69
CA PRO A 148 9.64 -23.11 10.46
C PRO A 148 10.88 -23.07 9.55
N GLU A 149 11.94 -23.80 9.89
CA GLU A 149 13.22 -23.82 9.18
C GLU A 149 13.08 -24.14 7.69
N PHE A 150 12.18 -25.05 7.31
CA PHE A 150 11.97 -25.39 5.88
C PHE A 150 11.42 -24.19 5.08
N LEU A 151 10.60 -23.31 5.68
CA LEU A 151 10.13 -22.11 5.02
C LEU A 151 11.24 -21.05 4.90
N ILE A 152 12.13 -20.99 5.88
CA ILE A 152 13.32 -20.15 5.82
C ILE A 152 14.19 -20.59 4.64
N ALA A 153 14.52 -21.89 4.56
CA ALA A 153 15.36 -22.44 3.48
C ALA A 153 14.76 -22.20 2.09
N ASN A 154 13.46 -22.49 1.90
CA ASN A 154 12.77 -22.26 0.64
C ASN A 154 12.71 -20.77 0.28
N SER A 155 12.53 -19.89 1.28
CA SER A 155 12.55 -18.44 1.05
C SER A 155 13.92 -17.97 0.59
N MET A 156 15.02 -18.48 1.19
CA MET A 156 16.38 -18.14 0.81
C MET A 156 16.67 -18.48 -0.67
N GLU A 157 16.22 -19.66 -1.13
CA GLU A 157 16.35 -20.08 -2.52
C GLU A 157 15.57 -19.16 -3.47
N ILE A 158 14.32 -18.87 -3.16
CA ILE A 158 13.45 -18.03 -3.99
C ILE A 158 14.01 -16.60 -4.08
N LEU A 159 14.48 -16.04 -2.99
CA LEU A 159 14.96 -14.66 -2.92
C LEU A 159 16.24 -14.41 -3.73
N GLN A 160 16.98 -15.44 -4.12
CA GLN A 160 18.14 -15.33 -5.02
C GLN A 160 17.77 -14.78 -6.42
N ASN A 161 16.50 -14.83 -6.81
CA ASN A 161 16.05 -14.26 -8.08
C ASN A 161 15.89 -12.73 -8.04
N ILE A 162 15.97 -12.09 -6.87
CA ILE A 162 15.89 -10.63 -6.77
C ILE A 162 17.24 -10.03 -7.18
N ASN A 163 17.17 -9.15 -8.17
CA ASN A 163 18.26 -8.26 -8.51
C ASN A 163 17.92 -6.85 -7.99
N ASP A 164 18.56 -6.46 -6.89
CA ASP A 164 18.32 -5.17 -6.25
C ASP A 164 19.22 -4.08 -6.83
N ASN A 165 18.86 -3.61 -8.03
CA ASN A 165 19.56 -2.52 -8.71
C ASN A 165 18.85 -1.18 -8.44
N LYS A 166 19.49 -0.26 -7.71
CA LYS A 166 18.95 1.05 -7.39
C LYS A 166 18.64 1.94 -8.61
N GLU A 167 19.27 1.70 -9.75
CA GLU A 167 18.97 2.42 -10.99
C GLU A 167 17.54 2.14 -11.50
N GLU A 168 16.97 1.00 -11.11
CA GLU A 168 15.61 0.61 -11.46
C GLU A 168 14.57 1.06 -10.42
N TRP A 169 15.01 1.61 -9.29
CA TRP A 169 14.12 1.97 -8.20
C TRP A 169 13.20 3.13 -8.55
N VAL A 170 12.01 3.02 -8.06
CA VAL A 170 10.94 4.01 -8.18
C VAL A 170 10.31 4.25 -6.81
N LEU A 171 9.49 5.27 -6.68
CA LEU A 171 8.59 5.35 -5.54
C LEU A 171 7.62 4.18 -5.62
N THR A 172 7.61 3.30 -4.63
CA THR A 172 6.62 2.23 -4.47
C THR A 172 5.66 2.57 -3.35
N HIS A 173 4.43 2.11 -3.46
CA HIS A 173 3.44 2.25 -2.40
C HIS A 173 3.67 1.23 -1.27
N GLY A 174 4.17 0.06 -1.63
CA GLY A 174 4.44 -1.04 -0.71
C GLY A 174 3.22 -1.86 -0.27
N ASP A 175 2.01 -1.31 -0.37
CA ASP A 175 0.75 -2.02 -0.10
C ASP A 175 -0.33 -1.63 -1.13
N TYR A 176 0.07 -1.50 -2.41
CA TYR A 176 -0.81 -1.11 -3.49
C TYR A 176 -1.85 -2.17 -3.81
N GLY A 177 -3.12 -1.77 -3.93
CA GLY A 177 -4.21 -2.69 -4.26
C GLY A 177 -5.59 -2.09 -4.08
N ILE A 178 -6.62 -2.86 -4.43
CA ILE A 178 -8.02 -2.41 -4.37
C ILE A 178 -8.49 -2.03 -2.97
N HIS A 179 -7.86 -2.56 -1.92
CA HIS A 179 -8.18 -2.27 -0.53
C HIS A 179 -7.74 -0.87 -0.08
N ASN A 180 -6.71 -0.32 -0.74
CA ASN A 180 -6.12 0.99 -0.42
C ASN A 180 -6.48 2.06 -1.46
N VAL A 181 -7.58 1.93 -2.18
CA VAL A 181 -8.04 2.93 -3.13
C VAL A 181 -9.49 3.32 -2.95
N LEU A 182 -9.79 4.60 -3.24
CA LEU A 182 -11.14 5.09 -3.47
C LEU A 182 -11.36 5.25 -4.97
N TYR A 183 -12.53 4.80 -5.45
CA TYR A 183 -12.89 4.84 -6.86
C TYR A 183 -14.26 5.49 -7.04
N THR A 184 -14.34 6.42 -7.99
CA THR A 184 -15.57 7.18 -8.27
C THR A 184 -16.29 6.64 -9.49
N ASP A 185 -17.55 7.06 -9.68
CA ASP A 185 -18.32 6.75 -10.89
C ASP A 185 -17.76 7.44 -12.16
N THR A 186 -16.92 8.45 -11.99
CA THR A 186 -16.18 9.11 -13.09
C THR A 186 -14.82 8.47 -13.37
N ASN A 187 -14.58 7.26 -12.86
CA ASN A 187 -13.33 6.52 -12.98
C ASN A 187 -12.09 7.24 -12.40
N THR A 188 -12.30 8.12 -11.43
CA THR A 188 -11.19 8.76 -10.71
C THR A 188 -10.74 7.86 -9.58
N LEU A 189 -9.42 7.59 -9.53
CA LEU A 189 -8.78 6.76 -8.52
C LEU A 189 -7.98 7.64 -7.55
N THR A 190 -8.17 7.42 -6.26
CA THR A 190 -7.36 8.02 -5.19
C THR A 190 -6.72 6.90 -4.38
N VAL A 191 -5.41 6.97 -4.20
CA VAL A 191 -4.61 5.99 -3.43
C VAL A 191 -4.42 6.50 -2.01
N LEU A 192 -4.66 5.62 -1.05
CA LEU A 192 -4.61 5.89 0.39
C LEU A 192 -3.54 5.02 1.05
N ASP A 193 -3.15 5.38 2.27
CA ASP A 193 -2.33 4.58 3.18
C ASP A 193 -0.91 4.29 2.68
N TRP A 194 -0.09 5.34 2.67
CA TRP A 194 1.29 5.33 2.17
C TRP A 194 2.35 4.94 3.22
N GLU A 195 1.94 4.37 4.34
CA GLU A 195 2.85 4.03 5.45
C GLU A 195 3.94 2.99 5.09
N TRP A 196 3.68 2.13 4.08
CA TRP A 196 4.61 1.12 3.61
C TRP A 196 5.49 1.56 2.45
N SER A 197 5.37 2.81 2.01
CA SER A 197 6.10 3.32 0.86
C SER A 197 7.59 3.30 1.06
N GLU A 198 8.29 3.03 -0.03
CA GLU A 198 9.76 3.02 -0.07
C GLU A 198 10.27 3.22 -1.49
N TRP A 199 11.52 3.59 -1.61
CA TRP A 199 12.27 3.47 -2.86
C TRP A 199 12.64 2.02 -3.08
N ALA A 200 12.10 1.40 -4.12
CA ALA A 200 12.31 -0.02 -4.41
C ALA A 200 12.07 -0.34 -5.89
N ASN A 201 12.32 -1.60 -6.25
CA ASN A 201 12.01 -2.10 -7.58
C ASN A 201 10.49 -2.11 -7.80
N PRO A 202 9.97 -1.63 -8.96
CA PRO A 202 8.55 -1.58 -9.27
C PRO A 202 7.83 -2.93 -9.20
N LEU A 203 8.56 -4.04 -9.35
CA LEU A 203 8.01 -5.38 -9.25
C LEU A 203 7.44 -5.70 -7.86
N THR A 204 7.85 -4.95 -6.83
CA THR A 204 7.30 -5.05 -5.47
C THR A 204 5.79 -4.79 -5.46
N ASP A 205 5.35 -3.65 -6.01
CA ASP A 205 3.92 -3.30 -6.06
C ASP A 205 3.16 -4.16 -7.07
N ILE A 206 3.77 -4.42 -8.25
CA ILE A 206 3.13 -5.25 -9.28
C ILE A 206 2.86 -6.66 -8.75
N GLY A 207 3.84 -7.27 -8.10
CA GLY A 207 3.69 -8.58 -7.48
C GLY A 207 2.63 -8.57 -6.38
N TRP A 208 2.61 -7.51 -5.56
CA TRP A 208 1.70 -7.42 -4.42
C TRP A 208 0.22 -7.30 -4.83
N VAL A 209 -0.10 -6.50 -5.86
CA VAL A 209 -1.46 -6.45 -6.41
C VAL A 209 -1.92 -7.85 -6.85
N CYS A 210 -1.08 -8.56 -7.62
CA CYS A 210 -1.41 -9.89 -8.13
C CYS A 210 -1.55 -10.91 -6.99
N TRP A 211 -0.66 -10.85 -6.01
CA TRP A 211 -0.67 -11.70 -4.83
C TRP A 211 -1.94 -11.51 -4.00
N PHE A 212 -2.29 -10.25 -3.70
CA PHE A 212 -3.50 -9.91 -2.94
C PHE A 212 -4.76 -10.42 -3.64
N THR A 213 -4.87 -10.18 -4.95
CA THR A 213 -6.00 -10.62 -5.75
C THR A 213 -6.11 -12.14 -5.76
N LYS A 214 -4.99 -12.87 -5.94
CA LYS A 214 -5.00 -14.34 -5.96
C LYS A 214 -5.34 -14.95 -4.62
N LEU A 215 -4.89 -14.33 -3.52
CA LEU A 215 -5.18 -14.80 -2.17
C LEU A 215 -6.65 -14.63 -1.76
N HIS A 216 -7.24 -13.48 -2.10
CA HIS A 216 -8.57 -13.11 -1.61
C HIS A 216 -9.70 -13.40 -2.61
N TYR A 217 -9.39 -13.42 -3.92
CA TYR A 217 -10.36 -13.56 -5.02
C TYR A 217 -9.84 -14.52 -6.10
N PRO A 218 -9.51 -15.77 -5.75
CA PRO A 218 -8.82 -16.71 -6.65
C PRO A 218 -9.56 -16.96 -7.96
N GLU A 219 -10.91 -16.92 -7.96
CA GLU A 219 -11.76 -17.15 -9.12
C GLU A 219 -11.68 -16.02 -10.16
N TYR A 220 -11.36 -14.79 -9.75
CA TYR A 220 -11.25 -13.62 -10.64
C TYR A 220 -9.81 -13.23 -10.93
N ALA A 221 -8.85 -13.77 -10.16
CA ALA A 221 -7.49 -13.27 -10.09
C ALA A 221 -6.79 -13.20 -11.43
N ASP A 222 -6.79 -14.28 -12.20
CA ASP A 222 -6.03 -14.35 -13.46
C ASP A 222 -6.55 -13.31 -14.46
N SER A 223 -7.87 -13.14 -14.57
CA SER A 223 -8.49 -12.16 -15.47
C SER A 223 -8.25 -10.72 -15.04
N LEU A 224 -8.37 -10.42 -13.73
CA LEU A 224 -8.18 -9.08 -13.21
C LEU A 224 -6.70 -8.66 -13.22
N ASN A 225 -5.83 -9.56 -12.82
CA ASN A 225 -4.38 -9.33 -12.83
C ASN A 225 -3.84 -9.12 -14.25
N LEU A 226 -4.41 -9.84 -15.23
CA LEU A 226 -4.08 -9.63 -16.65
C LEU A 226 -4.45 -8.22 -17.12
N LEU A 227 -5.64 -7.72 -16.77
CA LEU A 227 -6.04 -6.35 -17.09
C LEU A 227 -5.13 -5.31 -16.46
N PHE A 228 -4.79 -5.48 -15.18
CA PHE A 228 -3.86 -4.62 -14.46
C PHE A 228 -2.49 -4.57 -15.12
N ILE A 229 -1.88 -5.74 -15.39
CA ILE A 229 -0.54 -5.82 -16.00
C ILE A 229 -0.52 -5.25 -17.41
N LYS A 230 -1.56 -5.55 -18.22
CA LYS A 230 -1.66 -5.01 -19.58
C LYS A 230 -1.64 -3.49 -19.59
N GLU A 231 -2.46 -2.85 -18.75
CA GLU A 231 -2.51 -1.40 -18.67
C GLU A 231 -1.23 -0.80 -18.07
N TYR A 232 -0.61 -1.49 -17.12
CA TYR A 232 0.70 -1.09 -16.60
C TYR A 232 1.74 -1.08 -17.73
N LYS A 233 1.89 -2.19 -18.48
CA LYS A 233 2.89 -2.34 -19.56
C LYS A 233 2.69 -1.37 -20.73
N ILE A 234 1.44 -1.01 -21.05
CA ILE A 234 1.15 0.01 -22.07
C ILE A 234 1.77 1.36 -21.68
N ASN A 235 1.81 1.69 -20.39
CA ASN A 235 2.25 2.99 -19.89
C ASN A 235 3.68 3.00 -19.35
N ASN A 236 4.21 1.85 -18.97
CA ASN A 236 5.58 1.67 -18.49
C ASN A 236 6.04 0.25 -18.86
N PRO A 237 6.67 0.07 -20.04
CA PRO A 237 7.14 -1.23 -20.47
C PRO A 237 8.12 -1.84 -19.47
N ILE A 238 7.84 -3.06 -19.03
CA ILE A 238 8.64 -3.80 -18.06
C ILE A 238 8.65 -5.28 -18.41
N HIS A 239 9.79 -5.94 -18.18
CA HIS A 239 9.88 -7.39 -18.25
C HIS A 239 9.34 -8.01 -16.96
N LEU A 240 8.49 -9.00 -17.08
CA LEU A 240 7.89 -9.72 -15.94
C LEU A 240 8.27 -11.20 -16.03
N SER A 241 8.87 -11.74 -14.97
CA SER A 241 9.07 -13.17 -14.76
C SER A 241 8.23 -13.63 -13.56
N PRO A 242 7.49 -14.74 -13.67
CA PRO A 242 6.76 -15.34 -12.55
C PRO A 242 7.64 -15.58 -11.32
N GLU A 243 8.86 -16.05 -11.53
CA GLU A 243 9.81 -16.38 -10.48
C GLU A 243 10.24 -15.11 -9.74
N VAL A 244 10.58 -14.04 -10.48
CA VAL A 244 10.99 -12.76 -9.89
C VAL A 244 9.84 -12.08 -9.14
N LEU A 245 8.63 -12.09 -9.71
CA LEU A 245 7.43 -11.56 -9.03
C LEU A 245 7.13 -12.32 -7.73
N ARG A 246 7.26 -13.65 -7.74
CA ARG A 246 7.12 -14.49 -6.54
C ARG A 246 8.15 -14.09 -5.47
N SER A 247 9.38 -13.83 -5.88
CA SER A 247 10.45 -13.46 -4.96
C SER A 247 10.15 -12.15 -4.24
N TYR A 248 9.64 -11.13 -4.95
CA TYR A 248 9.21 -9.87 -4.31
C TYR A 248 8.02 -10.08 -3.37
N CYS A 249 7.08 -10.99 -3.68
CA CYS A 249 5.99 -11.34 -2.77
C CYS A 249 6.49 -12.05 -1.52
N VAL A 250 7.41 -13.02 -1.65
CA VAL A 250 8.04 -13.69 -0.51
C VAL A 250 8.76 -12.66 0.36
N TYR A 251 9.55 -11.77 -0.23
CA TYR A 251 10.21 -10.67 0.50
C TYR A 251 9.20 -9.79 1.26
N LYS A 252 8.11 -9.38 0.61
CA LYS A 252 7.08 -8.56 1.25
C LYS A 252 6.40 -9.30 2.41
N VAL A 253 6.08 -10.57 2.27
CA VAL A 253 5.52 -11.39 3.36
C VAL A 253 6.48 -11.46 4.54
N TRP A 254 7.78 -11.60 4.29
CA TRP A 254 8.79 -11.56 5.35
C TRP A 254 8.86 -10.20 6.05
N LYS A 255 8.74 -9.08 5.33
CA LYS A 255 8.63 -7.75 5.95
C LYS A 255 7.45 -7.69 6.92
N VAL A 256 6.31 -8.26 6.55
CA VAL A 256 5.14 -8.31 7.44
C VAL A 256 5.39 -9.23 8.63
N LEU A 257 6.02 -10.41 8.45
CA LEU A 257 6.40 -11.30 9.56
C LEU A 257 7.27 -10.57 10.60
N HIS A 258 8.23 -9.76 10.14
CA HIS A 258 9.03 -8.92 11.05
C HIS A 258 8.19 -7.87 11.78
N LYS A 259 7.22 -7.25 11.12
CA LYS A 259 6.32 -6.26 11.74
C LYS A 259 5.43 -6.91 12.80
N VAL A 260 4.97 -8.14 12.57
CA VAL A 260 4.08 -8.88 13.48
C VAL A 260 4.80 -9.76 14.50
N LYS A 261 6.13 -9.68 14.62
CA LYS A 261 6.93 -10.53 15.53
C LYS A 261 6.52 -10.45 17.02
N LYS A 262 5.85 -9.37 17.41
CA LYS A 262 5.32 -9.16 18.78
C LYS A 262 3.79 -9.24 18.84
N ALA A 263 3.13 -9.57 17.73
CA ALA A 263 1.69 -9.72 17.67
C ALA A 263 1.23 -11.05 18.33
N PRO A 264 -0.07 -11.20 18.63
CA PRO A 264 -0.64 -12.48 19.09
C PRO A 264 -0.28 -13.64 18.15
N GLN A 265 -0.20 -14.85 18.73
CA GLN A 265 0.23 -16.06 18.01
C GLN A 265 -0.63 -16.35 16.78
N GLU A 266 -1.94 -16.12 16.86
CA GLU A 266 -2.86 -16.35 15.73
C GLU A 266 -2.50 -15.48 14.53
N VAL A 267 -2.04 -14.24 14.77
CA VAL A 267 -1.59 -13.33 13.70
C VAL A 267 -0.29 -13.82 13.07
N GLN A 268 0.64 -14.31 13.88
CA GLN A 268 1.90 -14.89 13.40
C GLN A 268 1.64 -16.16 12.57
N GLU A 269 0.80 -17.06 13.05
CA GLU A 269 0.40 -18.29 12.36
C GLU A 269 -0.26 -18.02 11.01
N GLU A 270 -1.14 -17.01 10.94
CA GLU A 270 -1.76 -16.59 9.67
C GLU A 270 -0.69 -16.11 8.67
N TRP A 271 0.31 -15.33 9.10
CA TRP A 271 1.35 -14.88 8.18
C TRP A 271 2.34 -15.98 7.80
N ILE A 272 2.59 -16.97 8.67
CA ILE A 272 3.31 -18.20 8.31
C ILE A 272 2.53 -18.98 7.25
N ARG A 273 1.20 -19.14 7.41
CA ARG A 273 0.34 -19.78 6.41
C ARG A 273 0.41 -19.04 5.07
N ARG A 274 0.38 -17.71 5.08
CA ARG A 274 0.51 -16.90 3.86
C ARG A 274 1.89 -17.04 3.23
N LEU A 275 2.97 -17.11 4.01
CA LEU A 275 4.31 -17.38 3.49
C LEU A 275 4.35 -18.72 2.76
N LYS A 276 3.88 -19.79 3.42
CA LYS A 276 3.81 -21.13 2.82
C LYS A 276 3.00 -21.11 1.53
N TRP A 277 1.82 -20.49 1.55
CA TRP A 277 0.96 -20.37 0.39
C TRP A 277 1.66 -19.61 -0.76
N THR A 278 2.40 -18.53 -0.48
CA THR A 278 3.14 -17.75 -1.48
C THR A 278 4.23 -18.56 -2.14
N ILE A 279 4.90 -19.43 -1.38
CA ILE A 279 5.96 -20.32 -1.87
C ILE A 279 5.38 -21.43 -2.77
N GLU A 280 4.25 -22.03 -2.37
CA GLU A 280 3.70 -23.25 -2.97
C GLU A 280 2.69 -22.98 -4.10
N THR A 281 2.12 -21.77 -4.19
CA THR A 281 1.03 -21.46 -5.13
C THR A 281 1.54 -20.85 -6.43
N ASP A 282 0.98 -21.27 -7.55
CA ASP A 282 1.20 -20.66 -8.86
C ASP A 282 0.38 -19.37 -9.01
N ILE A 283 0.93 -18.28 -8.48
CA ILE A 283 0.27 -16.97 -8.47
C ILE A 283 0.36 -16.28 -9.84
N PHE A 284 1.42 -16.52 -10.61
CA PHE A 284 1.82 -15.71 -11.76
C PHE A 284 1.80 -16.44 -13.11
N ASN A 285 1.21 -17.64 -13.19
CA ASN A 285 1.17 -18.42 -14.45
C ASN A 285 0.52 -17.67 -15.61
N PHE A 286 -0.43 -16.77 -15.34
CA PHE A 286 -1.06 -15.93 -16.34
C PHE A 286 -0.09 -14.99 -17.07
N VAL A 287 1.08 -14.69 -16.49
CA VAL A 287 2.15 -13.87 -17.12
C VAL A 287 2.77 -14.58 -18.32
N LEU A 288 2.84 -15.91 -18.30
CA LEU A 288 3.40 -16.73 -19.38
C LEU A 288 2.45 -16.86 -20.59
N MET A 289 1.20 -16.48 -20.44
CA MET A 289 0.18 -16.60 -21.48
C MET A 289 0.10 -15.35 -22.41
N ASN A 290 1.00 -14.37 -22.19
CA ASN A 290 1.11 -13.08 -22.88
C ASN A 290 2.56 -12.76 -23.27
#